data_8bf777edf38f1edaa5c7a5dfdeeca8cf
#
_entry.id   8bf777edf38f1edaa5c7a5dfdeeca8cf
#
_cell.length_a   1.000
_cell.length_b   1.000
_cell.length_c   1.000
_cell.angle_alpha   90.00
_cell.angle_beta   90.00
_cell.angle_gamma   90.00
#
_symmetry.space_group_name_H-M   'P 1'
#
loop_
_entity.id
_entity.type
_entity.pdbx_description
1 polymer ?
#
loop_
_entity_poly.entity_id
_entity_poly.type
_entity_poly.pdbx_seq_one_letter_code
_entity_poly.pdbx_strand_id
1 'polypeptide(L)'
;MTFSQILTHPGSSHKDEFLACCLLLAENPVAIVRREPTLEDLADVSIAVVDVGHEHAPERGNFDHHQFPKDHPPTCSLSLVLQHLGIYEDARAFCDWLEPAEWFDTRGPVDTASWLGVERETLFKLNSPIDTTLLRRFAKVAKLESGEPLWEVMRWIGEDLLNYVKTLRTRLNYIGDVGEFWRISSPDGGFTVLYMPREEPLADDSSAGLARFIDSHPTMTAVAGMVYPDRRGSGFGLSRHNDNPRLDFTRIAECEDVHFAHARGFVAKTSASDPERLKELLAQAWV
;
A
#
# COMPACT_ATOMS: atom_id res chain seq x y z
N MET A 1 -10.84 20.94 1.83
CA MET A 1 -10.35 22.33 2.10
C MET A 1 -9.28 22.67 1.10
N THR A 2 -9.10 23.96 0.78
CA THR A 2 -7.99 24.41 -0.07
C THR A 2 -7.06 25.24 0.79
N PHE A 3 -5.82 24.80 0.93
CA PHE A 3 -4.81 25.52 1.72
C PHE A 3 -3.99 26.44 0.82
N SER A 4 -3.50 27.52 1.39
CA SER A 4 -2.57 28.47 0.76
C SER A 4 -1.11 28.22 1.15
N GLN A 5 -0.90 27.46 2.25
CA GLN A 5 0.40 27.12 2.81
C GLN A 5 0.30 25.85 3.64
N ILE A 6 1.38 25.08 3.68
CA ILE A 6 1.61 24.01 4.65
C ILE A 6 2.69 24.48 5.62
N LEU A 7 2.44 24.33 6.93
CA LEU A 7 3.38 24.66 7.99
C LEU A 7 3.69 23.44 8.80
N THR A 8 4.98 23.18 9.08
CA THR A 8 5.42 22.09 9.95
C THR A 8 6.59 22.51 10.85
N HIS A 9 6.96 21.68 11.82
CA HIS A 9 7.98 22.01 12.81
C HIS A 9 9.39 22.22 12.18
N PRO A 10 10.23 23.06 12.78
CA PRO A 10 11.64 23.20 12.38
C PRO A 10 12.49 22.05 12.94
N GLY A 11 13.77 21.98 12.55
CA GLY A 11 14.76 21.03 13.09
C GLY A 11 14.77 19.69 12.39
N SER A 12 14.80 18.57 13.15
CA SER A 12 14.79 17.22 12.59
C SER A 12 13.55 16.97 11.71
N SER A 13 13.62 15.97 10.86
CA SER A 13 12.49 15.54 10.05
C SER A 13 12.27 14.05 10.23
N HIS A 14 11.00 13.67 10.41
CA HIS A 14 10.55 12.31 10.55
C HIS A 14 9.76 11.88 9.32
N LYS A 15 9.44 10.60 9.23
CA LYS A 15 8.75 10.05 8.05
C LYS A 15 7.28 10.50 8.01
N ASP A 16 6.65 10.63 9.15
CA ASP A 16 5.23 10.94 9.26
C ASP A 16 4.91 12.37 8.81
N GLU A 17 5.58 13.41 9.35
CA GLU A 17 5.33 14.78 8.91
C GLU A 17 5.76 15.00 7.46
N PHE A 18 6.85 14.33 7.01
CA PHE A 18 7.28 14.41 5.63
C PHE A 18 6.21 13.87 4.68
N LEU A 19 5.66 12.67 4.95
CA LEU A 19 4.62 12.06 4.11
C LEU A 19 3.28 12.78 4.24
N ALA A 20 2.92 13.29 5.44
CA ALA A 20 1.75 14.14 5.64
C ALA A 20 1.82 15.40 4.76
N CYS A 21 2.97 16.08 4.76
CA CYS A 21 3.22 17.21 3.85
C CYS A 21 3.15 16.81 2.37
N CYS A 22 3.66 15.63 1.98
CA CYS A 22 3.57 15.12 0.61
C CYS A 22 2.10 14.96 0.16
N LEU A 23 1.26 14.36 1.00
CA LEU A 23 -0.17 14.15 0.70
C LEU A 23 -0.93 15.48 0.55
N LEU A 24 -0.71 16.41 1.48
CA LEU A 24 -1.33 17.74 1.41
C LEU A 24 -0.85 18.52 0.20
N LEU A 25 0.44 18.38 -0.16
CA LEU A 25 1.04 19.04 -1.32
C LEU A 25 0.48 18.53 -2.64
N ALA A 26 0.17 17.23 -2.73
CA ALA A 26 -0.47 16.64 -3.90
C ALA A 26 -1.89 17.19 -4.15
N GLU A 27 -2.64 17.46 -3.08
CA GLU A 27 -3.99 18.04 -3.17
C GLU A 27 -3.95 19.59 -3.26
N ASN A 28 -2.90 20.22 -2.71
CA ASN A 28 -2.75 21.67 -2.64
C ASN A 28 -1.29 22.04 -2.97
N PRO A 29 -0.96 22.36 -4.24
CA PRO A 29 0.42 22.66 -4.66
C PRO A 29 0.88 24.04 -4.18
N VAL A 30 1.17 24.17 -2.89
CA VAL A 30 1.52 25.40 -2.18
C VAL A 30 2.92 25.33 -1.56
N ALA A 31 3.40 26.43 -0.99
CA ALA A 31 4.67 26.43 -0.28
C ALA A 31 4.58 25.64 1.03
N ILE A 32 5.67 24.97 1.40
CA ILE A 32 5.86 24.38 2.74
C ILE A 32 6.80 25.28 3.53
N VAL A 33 6.41 25.65 4.75
CA VAL A 33 7.23 26.47 5.67
C VAL A 33 7.51 25.66 6.93
N ARG A 34 8.77 25.66 7.38
CA ARG A 34 9.19 24.93 8.59
C ARG A 34 9.59 25.91 9.68
N ARG A 35 8.69 26.13 10.63
CA ARG A 35 8.85 26.97 11.82
C ARG A 35 7.78 26.63 12.86
N GLU A 36 7.94 27.10 14.08
CA GLU A 36 6.85 27.07 15.07
C GLU A 36 5.64 27.88 14.59
N PRO A 37 4.39 27.39 14.78
CA PRO A 37 3.19 28.15 14.47
C PRO A 37 2.94 29.24 15.52
N THR A 38 2.33 30.34 15.08
CA THR A 38 1.71 31.32 15.98
C THR A 38 0.26 30.94 16.27
N LEU A 39 -0.38 31.60 17.23
CA LEU A 39 -1.82 31.43 17.48
C LEU A 39 -2.68 31.86 16.28
N GLU A 40 -2.19 32.80 15.49
CA GLU A 40 -2.84 33.27 14.26
C GLU A 40 -2.76 32.20 13.17
N ASP A 41 -1.60 31.49 13.04
CA ASP A 41 -1.46 30.37 12.10
C ASP A 41 -2.44 29.23 12.42
N LEU A 42 -2.58 28.87 13.72
CA LEU A 42 -3.51 27.82 14.18
C LEU A 42 -4.99 28.19 13.99
N ALA A 43 -5.28 29.49 13.95
CA ALA A 43 -6.64 30.00 13.73
C ALA A 43 -6.98 30.20 12.25
N ASP A 44 -5.97 30.26 11.37
CA ASP A 44 -6.14 30.52 9.94
C ASP A 44 -6.44 29.21 9.18
N VAL A 45 -7.70 29.03 8.81
CA VAL A 45 -8.20 27.85 8.06
C VAL A 45 -7.57 27.68 6.66
N SER A 46 -6.81 28.68 6.18
CA SER A 46 -6.08 28.59 4.92
C SER A 46 -4.68 28.00 5.08
N ILE A 47 -4.22 27.71 6.30
CA ILE A 47 -2.93 27.12 6.61
C ILE A 47 -3.12 25.69 7.14
N ALA A 48 -2.48 24.70 6.49
CA ALA A 48 -2.39 23.38 7.07
C ALA A 48 -1.21 23.31 8.03
N VAL A 49 -1.45 23.06 9.31
CA VAL A 49 -0.40 22.91 10.35
C VAL A 49 -0.22 21.44 10.67
N VAL A 50 1.00 20.93 10.49
CA VAL A 50 1.31 19.48 10.52
C VAL A 50 2.39 19.21 11.55
N ASP A 51 2.13 18.28 12.45
CA ASP A 51 3.08 17.76 13.44
C ASP A 51 3.68 18.82 14.39
N VAL A 52 2.94 19.87 14.66
CA VAL A 52 3.35 20.98 15.52
C VAL A 52 2.12 21.79 15.97
N GLY A 53 2.23 22.44 17.14
CA GLY A 53 1.20 23.36 17.63
C GLY A 53 0.28 22.76 18.69
N HIS A 54 0.43 21.47 19.03
CA HIS A 54 -0.35 20.76 20.06
C HIS A 54 -1.86 20.83 19.85
N GLU A 55 -2.31 20.80 18.58
CA GLU A 55 -3.73 20.88 18.26
C GLU A 55 -4.11 19.93 17.13
N HIS A 56 -5.16 19.14 17.35
CA HIS A 56 -5.85 18.38 16.32
C HIS A 56 -7.24 18.96 16.09
N ALA A 57 -7.37 19.73 15.01
CA ALA A 57 -8.61 20.39 14.59
C ALA A 57 -8.69 20.35 13.05
N PRO A 58 -9.08 19.21 12.47
CA PRO A 58 -9.06 19.00 11.01
C PRO A 58 -9.98 19.99 10.27
N GLU A 59 -11.02 20.50 10.90
CA GLU A 59 -11.88 21.56 10.36
C GLU A 59 -11.18 22.92 10.24
N ARG A 60 -10.00 23.09 10.88
CA ARG A 60 -9.13 24.27 10.77
C ARG A 60 -7.82 23.96 10.03
N GLY A 61 -7.60 22.70 9.66
CA GLY A 61 -6.36 22.28 9.02
C GLY A 61 -5.21 21.96 9.99
N ASN A 62 -5.49 21.72 11.28
CA ASN A 62 -4.46 21.42 12.28
C ASN A 62 -4.38 19.90 12.53
N PHE A 63 -3.20 19.31 12.27
CA PHE A 63 -2.93 17.87 12.26
C PHE A 63 -1.73 17.53 13.15
N ASP A 64 -1.84 17.82 14.46
CA ASP A 64 -0.82 17.45 15.45
C ASP A 64 -1.34 16.36 16.39
N HIS A 65 -0.47 15.45 16.81
CA HIS A 65 -0.77 14.30 17.67
C HIS A 65 -0.10 14.37 19.06
N HIS A 66 0.83 15.30 19.27
CA HIS A 66 1.63 15.39 20.50
C HIS A 66 0.83 15.63 21.78
N GLN A 67 -0.40 16.16 21.68
CA GLN A 67 -1.31 16.36 22.80
C GLN A 67 -2.08 15.08 23.18
N PHE A 68 -2.00 14.00 22.41
CA PHE A 68 -2.73 12.78 22.71
C PHE A 68 -2.16 12.08 23.96
N PRO A 69 -3.01 11.46 24.80
CA PRO A 69 -2.55 10.74 25.97
C PRO A 69 -1.70 9.52 25.58
N LYS A 70 -0.81 9.10 26.49
CA LYS A 70 0.15 8.01 26.24
C LYS A 70 -0.48 6.66 25.89
N ASP A 71 -1.70 6.41 26.32
CA ASP A 71 -2.50 5.21 26.06
C ASP A 71 -3.35 5.33 24.79
N HIS A 72 -3.32 6.49 24.11
CA HIS A 72 -3.97 6.63 22.81
C HIS A 72 -3.37 5.63 21.80
N PRO A 73 -4.16 5.00 20.92
CA PRO A 73 -3.63 4.17 19.85
C PRO A 73 -2.56 4.93 19.05
N PRO A 74 -1.51 4.24 18.55
CA PRO A 74 -0.48 4.88 17.74
C PRO A 74 -1.10 5.66 16.57
N THR A 75 -0.98 6.97 16.61
CA THR A 75 -1.59 7.91 15.66
C THR A 75 -0.63 9.07 15.47
N CYS A 76 -0.02 9.19 14.31
CA CYS A 76 0.90 10.26 13.96
C CYS A 76 0.26 11.27 13.01
N SER A 77 0.95 12.34 12.68
CA SER A 77 0.43 13.38 11.80
C SER A 77 0.03 12.87 10.41
N LEU A 78 0.75 11.87 9.90
CA LEU A 78 0.36 11.17 8.66
C LEU A 78 -1.02 10.51 8.78
N SER A 79 -1.27 9.80 9.89
CA SER A 79 -2.57 9.17 10.16
C SER A 79 -3.72 10.19 10.14
N LEU A 80 -3.49 11.36 10.78
CA LEU A 80 -4.48 12.42 10.85
C LEU A 80 -4.79 13.03 9.47
N VAL A 81 -3.76 13.23 8.65
CA VAL A 81 -3.94 13.71 7.27
C VAL A 81 -4.67 12.66 6.42
N LEU A 82 -4.32 11.38 6.52
CA LEU A 82 -5.03 10.30 5.82
C LEU A 82 -6.51 10.20 6.23
N GLN A 83 -6.82 10.41 7.52
CA GLN A 83 -8.20 10.48 8.03
C GLN A 83 -8.95 11.68 7.44
N HIS A 84 -8.32 12.86 7.42
CA HIS A 84 -8.87 14.06 6.79
C HIS A 84 -9.18 13.86 5.30
N LEU A 85 -8.32 13.13 4.58
CA LEU A 85 -8.53 12.79 3.17
C LEU A 85 -9.53 11.64 2.96
N GLY A 86 -10.02 11.02 4.04
CA GLY A 86 -10.99 9.92 3.98
C GLY A 86 -10.44 8.61 3.42
N ILE A 87 -9.12 8.40 3.46
CA ILE A 87 -8.46 7.22 2.90
C ILE A 87 -7.63 6.43 3.92
N TYR A 88 -7.74 6.75 5.21
CA TYR A 88 -6.93 6.13 6.26
C TYR A 88 -7.09 4.61 6.33
N GLU A 89 -8.33 4.11 6.34
CA GLU A 89 -8.60 2.67 6.43
C GLU A 89 -8.04 1.91 5.22
N ASP A 90 -8.16 2.48 4.04
CA ASP A 90 -7.59 1.92 2.82
C ASP A 90 -6.06 1.96 2.84
N ALA A 91 -5.47 3.08 3.23
CA ALA A 91 -4.04 3.22 3.36
C ALA A 91 -3.47 2.22 4.39
N ARG A 92 -4.14 2.05 5.53
CA ARG A 92 -3.75 1.07 6.56
C ARG A 92 -3.84 -0.37 6.06
N ALA A 93 -4.87 -0.69 5.28
CA ALA A 93 -5.03 -2.02 4.70
C ALA A 93 -4.05 -2.31 3.55
N PHE A 94 -3.59 -1.28 2.82
CA PHE A 94 -2.81 -1.43 1.60
C PHE A 94 -1.32 -1.14 1.75
N CYS A 95 -0.96 -0.34 2.74
CA CYS A 95 0.40 0.11 3.00
C CYS A 95 0.95 -0.56 4.27
N ASP A 96 1.54 -1.74 4.14
CA ASP A 96 2.07 -2.53 5.27
C ASP A 96 3.11 -1.77 6.11
N TRP A 97 3.69 -0.69 5.58
CA TRP A 97 4.64 0.20 6.25
C TRP A 97 3.97 1.28 7.13
N LEU A 98 2.65 1.52 6.98
CA LEU A 98 1.98 2.64 7.68
C LEU A 98 1.90 2.38 9.19
N GLU A 99 1.38 1.25 9.62
CA GLU A 99 1.27 0.92 11.04
C GLU A 99 2.64 0.88 11.74
N PRO A 100 3.71 0.28 11.17
CA PRO A 100 5.07 0.45 11.68
C PRO A 100 5.53 1.91 11.78
N ALA A 101 5.15 2.79 10.84
CA ALA A 101 5.51 4.20 10.90
C ALA A 101 4.80 4.92 12.07
N GLU A 102 3.50 4.65 12.27
CA GLU A 102 2.72 5.14 13.41
C GLU A 102 3.34 4.73 14.75
N TRP A 103 3.71 3.45 14.88
CA TRP A 103 4.37 2.93 16.08
C TRP A 103 5.73 3.57 16.30
N PHE A 104 6.52 3.71 15.24
CA PHE A 104 7.89 4.25 15.33
C PHE A 104 7.89 5.70 15.80
N ASP A 105 6.97 6.49 15.26
CA ASP A 105 6.85 7.90 15.60
C ASP A 105 6.32 8.10 17.05
N THR A 106 5.24 7.42 17.41
CA THR A 106 4.54 7.64 18.68
C THR A 106 5.14 6.87 19.86
N ARG A 107 5.80 5.72 19.65
CA ARG A 107 6.32 4.80 20.69
C ARG A 107 7.83 4.62 20.64
N GLY A 108 8.46 5.04 19.55
CA GLY A 108 9.90 4.89 19.36
C GLY A 108 10.35 3.47 19.01
N PRO A 109 11.65 3.30 18.70
CA PRO A 109 12.17 2.06 18.11
C PRO A 109 12.13 0.82 19.01
N VAL A 110 12.13 0.99 20.33
CA VAL A 110 12.13 -0.15 21.28
C VAL A 110 10.76 -0.80 21.29
N ASP A 111 9.71 -0.01 21.47
CA ASP A 111 8.34 -0.50 21.55
C ASP A 111 7.88 -1.02 20.19
N THR A 112 8.27 -0.35 19.09
CA THR A 112 8.00 -0.82 17.71
C THR A 112 8.63 -2.19 17.45
N ALA A 113 9.87 -2.41 17.85
CA ALA A 113 10.55 -3.71 17.70
C ALA A 113 9.82 -4.80 18.49
N SER A 114 9.44 -4.50 19.74
CA SER A 114 8.68 -5.41 20.60
C SER A 114 7.33 -5.78 19.99
N TRP A 115 6.61 -4.80 19.47
CA TRP A 115 5.32 -5.00 18.81
C TRP A 115 5.44 -5.87 17.54
N LEU A 116 6.50 -5.64 16.74
CA LEU A 116 6.78 -6.45 15.54
C LEU A 116 7.35 -7.84 15.86
N GLY A 117 7.73 -8.13 17.11
CA GLY A 117 8.37 -9.40 17.49
C GLY A 117 9.77 -9.57 16.91
N VAL A 118 10.51 -8.48 16.72
CA VAL A 118 11.90 -8.49 16.17
C VAL A 118 12.87 -7.80 17.10
N GLU A 119 14.18 -8.06 16.92
CA GLU A 119 15.24 -7.32 17.61
C GLU A 119 15.30 -5.87 17.08
N ARG A 120 15.55 -4.91 17.98
CA ARG A 120 15.65 -3.48 17.64
C ARG A 120 16.63 -3.21 16.48
N GLU A 121 17.76 -3.91 16.44
CA GLU A 121 18.78 -3.81 15.40
C GLU A 121 18.25 -4.18 14.02
N THR A 122 17.21 -5.02 13.94
CA THR A 122 16.58 -5.40 12.69
C THR A 122 15.90 -4.21 12.02
N LEU A 123 15.27 -3.32 12.79
CA LEU A 123 14.63 -2.10 12.25
C LEU A 123 15.65 -1.22 11.51
N PHE A 124 16.86 -1.07 12.07
CA PHE A 124 17.90 -0.23 11.46
C PHE A 124 18.52 -0.84 10.21
N LYS A 125 18.50 -2.19 10.07
CA LYS A 125 18.97 -2.87 8.85
C LYS A 125 18.05 -2.63 7.65
N LEU A 126 16.81 -2.22 7.88
CA LEU A 126 15.82 -1.93 6.83
C LEU A 126 15.80 -0.46 6.39
N ASN A 127 16.66 0.38 6.99
CA ASN A 127 16.74 1.79 6.63
C ASN A 127 17.18 1.97 5.18
N SER A 128 16.37 2.71 4.41
CA SER A 128 16.67 3.07 3.03
C SER A 128 17.57 4.32 2.97
N PRO A 129 18.63 4.33 2.17
CA PRO A 129 19.41 5.55 1.91
C PRO A 129 18.57 6.63 1.21
N ILE A 130 17.50 6.27 0.51
CA ILE A 130 16.56 7.22 -0.12
C ILE A 130 15.82 7.97 0.97
N ASP A 131 15.17 7.26 1.93
CA ASP A 131 14.46 7.89 3.05
C ASP A 131 15.39 8.83 3.83
N THR A 132 16.57 8.34 4.20
CA THR A 132 17.56 9.13 4.94
C THR A 132 17.96 10.40 4.19
N THR A 133 18.11 10.33 2.87
CA THR A 133 18.48 11.49 2.04
C THR A 133 17.36 12.51 1.98
N LEU A 134 16.13 12.06 1.75
CA LEU A 134 14.96 12.95 1.65
C LEU A 134 14.72 13.67 2.99
N LEU A 135 14.68 12.94 4.09
CA LEU A 135 14.47 13.51 5.42
C LEU A 135 15.57 14.50 5.81
N ARG A 136 16.86 14.17 5.54
CA ARG A 136 17.97 15.09 5.82
C ARG A 136 17.93 16.37 4.98
N ARG A 137 17.45 16.30 3.74
CA ARG A 137 17.28 17.49 2.90
C ARG A 137 16.11 18.34 3.40
N PHE A 138 15.00 17.70 3.73
CA PHE A 138 13.82 18.39 4.26
C PHE A 138 14.13 19.08 5.60
N ALA A 139 14.87 18.43 6.50
CA ALA A 139 15.30 19.01 7.78
C ALA A 139 16.13 20.31 7.66
N LYS A 140 16.77 20.56 6.51
CA LYS A 140 17.67 21.71 6.29
C LYS A 140 17.01 22.93 5.69
N VAL A 141 15.79 22.80 5.20
CA VAL A 141 15.08 23.92 4.57
C VAL A 141 14.17 24.61 5.57
N ALA A 142 14.08 25.94 5.48
CA ALA A 142 13.09 26.73 6.22
C ALA A 142 11.81 26.95 5.38
N LYS A 143 11.93 26.91 4.06
CA LYS A 143 10.82 27.06 3.11
C LYS A 143 11.11 26.25 1.85
N LEU A 144 10.08 25.64 1.28
CA LEU A 144 10.10 25.00 -0.04
C LEU A 144 9.01 25.62 -0.91
N GLU A 145 9.37 25.95 -2.13
CA GLU A 145 8.46 26.55 -3.10
C GLU A 145 8.33 25.69 -4.36
N SER A 146 7.23 25.89 -5.08
CA SER A 146 6.97 25.20 -6.35
C SER A 146 8.14 25.37 -7.33
N GLY A 147 8.54 24.27 -7.97
CA GLY A 147 9.67 24.22 -8.90
C GLY A 147 11.01 23.87 -8.26
N GLU A 148 11.12 23.84 -6.92
CA GLU A 148 12.31 23.33 -6.27
C GLU A 148 12.37 21.79 -6.34
N PRO A 149 13.56 21.18 -6.57
CA PRO A 149 13.66 19.72 -6.78
C PRO A 149 13.05 18.88 -5.65
N LEU A 150 13.23 19.27 -4.39
CA LEU A 150 12.67 18.54 -3.25
C LEU A 150 11.15 18.71 -3.17
N TRP A 151 10.64 19.90 -3.49
CA TRP A 151 9.21 20.18 -3.55
C TRP A 151 8.52 19.30 -4.60
N GLU A 152 9.11 19.18 -5.81
CA GLU A 152 8.58 18.34 -6.88
C GLU A 152 8.59 16.84 -6.49
N VAL A 153 9.67 16.37 -5.86
CA VAL A 153 9.74 14.97 -5.38
C VAL A 153 8.68 14.70 -4.31
N MET A 154 8.48 15.63 -3.37
CA MET A 154 7.45 15.49 -2.33
C MET A 154 6.04 15.45 -2.96
N ARG A 155 5.77 16.29 -3.93
CA ARG A 155 4.50 16.29 -4.66
C ARG A 155 4.25 14.96 -5.37
N TRP A 156 5.24 14.45 -6.09
CA TRP A 156 5.12 13.13 -6.76
C TRP A 156 4.89 11.97 -5.77
N ILE A 157 5.59 11.97 -4.63
CA ILE A 157 5.37 10.96 -3.59
C ILE A 157 3.91 11.00 -3.09
N GLY A 158 3.37 12.19 -2.85
CA GLY A 158 1.98 12.36 -2.44
C GLY A 158 0.99 11.90 -3.51
N GLU A 159 1.20 12.32 -4.76
CA GLU A 159 0.37 11.92 -5.91
C GLU A 159 0.37 10.40 -6.11
N ASP A 160 1.56 9.78 -6.08
CA ASP A 160 1.70 8.33 -6.25
C ASP A 160 1.03 7.56 -5.11
N LEU A 161 1.16 8.02 -3.86
CA LEU A 161 0.51 7.38 -2.71
C LEU A 161 -1.02 7.49 -2.79
N LEU A 162 -1.56 8.67 -3.11
CA LEU A 162 -3.00 8.88 -3.32
C LEU A 162 -3.52 7.99 -4.47
N ASN A 163 -2.82 7.97 -5.59
CA ASN A 163 -3.17 7.14 -6.74
C ASN A 163 -3.13 5.66 -6.39
N TYR A 164 -2.10 5.20 -5.69
CA TYR A 164 -1.98 3.80 -5.28
C TYR A 164 -3.18 3.36 -4.45
N VAL A 165 -3.53 4.11 -3.40
CA VAL A 165 -4.64 3.76 -2.50
C VAL A 165 -5.98 3.77 -3.27
N LYS A 166 -6.28 4.82 -4.04
CA LYS A 166 -7.53 4.96 -4.80
C LYS A 166 -7.66 3.88 -5.90
N THR A 167 -6.57 3.63 -6.64
CA THR A 167 -6.57 2.64 -7.73
C THR A 167 -6.71 1.23 -7.19
N LEU A 168 -6.00 0.90 -6.09
CA LEU A 168 -6.11 -0.42 -5.48
C LEU A 168 -7.52 -0.65 -4.91
N ARG A 169 -8.14 0.33 -4.24
CA ARG A 169 -9.54 0.22 -3.79
C ARG A 169 -10.49 -0.06 -4.96
N THR A 170 -10.36 0.68 -6.04
CA THR A 170 -11.16 0.47 -7.26
C THR A 170 -10.94 -0.94 -7.81
N ARG A 171 -9.69 -1.40 -7.84
CA ARG A 171 -9.34 -2.74 -8.31
C ARG A 171 -9.91 -3.84 -7.42
N LEU A 172 -9.85 -3.69 -6.08
CA LEU A 172 -10.43 -4.67 -5.16
C LEU A 172 -11.95 -4.76 -5.28
N ASN A 173 -12.63 -3.63 -5.46
CA ASN A 173 -14.08 -3.62 -5.72
C ASN A 173 -14.39 -4.37 -7.01
N TYR A 174 -13.68 -4.09 -8.12
CA TYR A 174 -13.84 -4.81 -9.38
C TYR A 174 -13.59 -6.32 -9.22
N ILE A 175 -12.55 -6.74 -8.47
CA ILE A 175 -12.30 -8.15 -8.21
C ILE A 175 -13.49 -8.77 -7.44
N GLY A 176 -14.06 -8.04 -6.49
CA GLY A 176 -15.25 -8.48 -5.74
C GLY A 176 -16.51 -8.64 -6.60
N ASP A 177 -16.65 -7.79 -7.63
CA ASP A 177 -17.81 -7.80 -8.51
C ASP A 177 -17.75 -8.93 -9.55
N VAL A 178 -16.55 -9.25 -10.08
CA VAL A 178 -16.43 -10.17 -11.24
C VAL A 178 -15.61 -11.44 -10.94
N GLY A 179 -14.84 -11.45 -9.85
CA GLY A 179 -13.99 -12.58 -9.46
C GLY A 179 -14.82 -13.77 -8.96
N GLU A 180 -14.38 -14.97 -9.31
CA GLU A 180 -15.02 -16.21 -8.90
C GLU A 180 -14.08 -17.09 -8.08
N PHE A 181 -14.59 -17.72 -7.03
CA PHE A 181 -13.84 -18.75 -6.31
C PHE A 181 -14.19 -20.12 -6.85
N TRP A 182 -13.24 -20.73 -7.54
CA TRP A 182 -13.39 -22.08 -8.07
C TRP A 182 -12.90 -23.14 -7.07
N ARG A 183 -13.75 -24.15 -6.83
CA ARG A 183 -13.34 -25.36 -6.11
C ARG A 183 -12.76 -26.37 -7.09
N ILE A 184 -11.49 -26.69 -6.96
CA ILE A 184 -10.78 -27.68 -7.78
C ILE A 184 -10.80 -29.01 -7.04
N SER A 185 -11.26 -30.06 -7.71
CA SER A 185 -11.24 -31.41 -7.14
C SER A 185 -9.82 -32.00 -7.14
N SER A 186 -9.44 -32.65 -6.07
CA SER A 186 -8.20 -33.43 -5.96
C SER A 186 -8.42 -34.67 -5.09
N PRO A 187 -7.55 -35.70 -5.16
CA PRO A 187 -7.70 -36.94 -4.41
C PRO A 187 -7.82 -36.77 -2.90
N ASP A 188 -7.29 -35.68 -2.36
CA ASP A 188 -7.27 -35.38 -0.93
C ASP A 188 -8.31 -34.34 -0.49
N GLY A 189 -9.37 -34.11 -1.30
CA GLY A 189 -10.53 -33.27 -0.93
C GLY A 189 -10.62 -31.91 -1.66
N GLY A 190 -9.63 -31.59 -2.48
CA GLY A 190 -9.65 -30.39 -3.33
C GLY A 190 -9.20 -29.10 -2.63
N PHE A 191 -9.04 -28.05 -3.45
CA PHE A 191 -8.57 -26.73 -3.04
C PHE A 191 -9.34 -25.62 -3.76
N THR A 192 -9.18 -24.38 -3.32
CA THR A 192 -9.85 -23.22 -3.90
C THR A 192 -8.84 -22.32 -4.62
N VAL A 193 -9.23 -21.71 -5.72
CA VAL A 193 -8.48 -20.67 -6.42
C VAL A 193 -9.38 -19.47 -6.71
N LEU A 194 -8.81 -18.27 -6.79
CA LEU A 194 -9.50 -17.09 -7.28
C LEU A 194 -9.33 -17.03 -8.82
N TYR A 195 -10.43 -17.01 -9.54
CA TYR A 195 -10.45 -16.83 -10.98
C TYR A 195 -10.94 -15.42 -11.35
N MET A 196 -10.27 -14.80 -12.28
CA MET A 196 -10.68 -13.54 -12.90
C MET A 196 -11.07 -13.79 -14.36
N PRO A 197 -12.31 -13.48 -14.78
CA PRO A 197 -12.69 -13.58 -16.16
C PRO A 197 -11.89 -12.62 -17.05
N ARG A 198 -11.82 -12.94 -18.33
CA ARG A 198 -11.26 -12.02 -19.33
C ARG A 198 -12.31 -11.03 -19.76
N GLU A 199 -12.13 -9.79 -19.42
CA GLU A 199 -12.94 -8.66 -19.87
C GLU A 199 -12.05 -7.63 -20.55
N GLU A 200 -12.54 -7.03 -21.63
CA GLU A 200 -11.79 -6.01 -22.37
C GLU A 200 -12.34 -4.59 -22.04
N PRO A 201 -11.48 -3.58 -21.85
CA PRO A 201 -10.02 -3.63 -21.97
C PRO A 201 -9.38 -4.30 -20.75
N LEU A 202 -8.30 -5.08 -20.99
CA LEU A 202 -7.53 -5.69 -19.89
C LEU A 202 -6.84 -4.63 -19.04
N ALA A 203 -6.79 -4.87 -17.75
CA ALA A 203 -5.97 -4.08 -16.84
C ALA A 203 -4.48 -4.19 -17.21
N ASP A 204 -3.70 -3.13 -16.92
CA ASP A 204 -2.26 -3.10 -17.17
C ASP A 204 -1.51 -4.23 -16.46
N ASP A 205 -1.92 -4.58 -15.25
CA ASP A 205 -1.52 -5.79 -14.55
C ASP A 205 -2.78 -6.55 -14.11
N SER A 206 -3.09 -7.64 -14.81
CA SER A 206 -4.26 -8.47 -14.52
C SER A 206 -4.15 -9.21 -13.18
N SER A 207 -2.94 -9.39 -12.64
CA SER A 207 -2.69 -10.04 -11.35
C SER A 207 -2.74 -9.05 -10.17
N ALA A 208 -2.66 -7.75 -10.43
CA ALA A 208 -2.65 -6.73 -9.40
C ALA A 208 -3.86 -6.83 -8.47
N GLY A 209 -3.61 -6.78 -7.17
CA GLY A 209 -4.63 -6.78 -6.12
C GLY A 209 -5.23 -8.14 -5.78
N LEU A 210 -4.99 -9.22 -6.56
CA LEU A 210 -5.63 -10.52 -6.31
C LEU A 210 -5.25 -11.11 -4.96
N ALA A 211 -3.95 -11.14 -4.63
CA ALA A 211 -3.49 -11.62 -3.33
C ALA A 211 -4.07 -10.78 -2.19
N ARG A 212 -4.02 -9.45 -2.31
CA ARG A 212 -4.58 -8.52 -1.31
C ARG A 212 -6.09 -8.71 -1.13
N PHE A 213 -6.82 -8.97 -2.23
CA PHE A 213 -8.25 -9.28 -2.17
C PHE A 213 -8.51 -10.56 -1.37
N ILE A 214 -7.75 -11.64 -1.63
CA ILE A 214 -7.86 -12.89 -0.89
C ILE A 214 -7.57 -12.67 0.61
N ASP A 215 -6.46 -11.98 0.93
CA ASP A 215 -6.02 -11.73 2.31
C ASP A 215 -7.02 -10.87 3.10
N SER A 216 -7.76 -9.97 2.43
CA SER A 216 -8.81 -9.16 3.04
C SER A 216 -10.12 -9.91 3.34
N HIS A 217 -10.23 -11.19 2.93
CA HIS A 217 -11.39 -12.03 3.15
C HIS A 217 -11.06 -13.23 4.07
N PRO A 218 -11.10 -13.07 5.40
CA PRO A 218 -10.64 -14.09 6.37
C PRO A 218 -11.32 -15.47 6.23
N THR A 219 -12.54 -15.51 5.66
CA THR A 219 -13.26 -16.76 5.39
C THR A 219 -12.69 -17.56 4.22
N MET A 220 -11.75 -16.97 3.47
CA MET A 220 -11.11 -17.55 2.28
C MET A 220 -9.70 -18.10 2.57
N THR A 221 -9.41 -18.52 3.80
CA THR A 221 -8.09 -18.99 4.26
C THR A 221 -7.54 -20.21 3.50
N ALA A 222 -8.35 -20.86 2.66
CA ALA A 222 -7.97 -22.05 1.90
C ALA A 222 -7.71 -21.79 0.41
N VAL A 223 -7.54 -20.52 -0.01
CA VAL A 223 -7.21 -20.20 -1.40
C VAL A 223 -5.75 -20.53 -1.66
N ALA A 224 -5.50 -21.43 -2.60
CA ALA A 224 -4.16 -21.91 -2.92
C ALA A 224 -3.51 -21.17 -4.10
N GLY A 225 -4.33 -20.56 -4.97
CA GLY A 225 -3.80 -19.93 -6.18
C GLY A 225 -4.77 -18.97 -6.84
N MET A 226 -4.29 -18.36 -7.91
CA MET A 226 -4.97 -17.34 -8.69
C MET A 226 -4.88 -17.65 -10.18
N VAL A 227 -5.97 -17.39 -10.91
CA VAL A 227 -6.09 -17.53 -12.36
C VAL A 227 -6.54 -16.19 -12.92
N TYR A 228 -5.77 -15.63 -13.84
CA TYR A 228 -6.03 -14.28 -14.36
C TYR A 228 -5.63 -14.16 -15.85
N PRO A 229 -6.28 -13.28 -16.63
CA PRO A 229 -5.99 -13.09 -18.05
C PRO A 229 -4.51 -12.74 -18.30
N ASP A 230 -3.84 -13.42 -19.26
CA ASP A 230 -2.51 -13.00 -19.70
C ASP A 230 -2.62 -11.84 -20.68
N ARG A 231 -1.86 -10.77 -20.47
CA ARG A 231 -1.79 -9.61 -21.37
C ARG A 231 -1.15 -9.92 -22.73
N ARG A 232 -0.28 -10.93 -22.80
CA ARG A 232 0.52 -11.25 -24.00
C ARG A 232 -0.18 -12.18 -24.97
N GLY A 233 -1.40 -12.63 -24.66
CA GLY A 233 -2.15 -13.56 -25.48
C GLY A 233 -3.60 -13.69 -25.06
N SER A 234 -4.33 -14.62 -25.66
CA SER A 234 -5.72 -14.90 -25.33
C SER A 234 -5.93 -15.78 -24.09
N GLY A 235 -4.86 -16.34 -23.53
CA GLY A 235 -4.89 -17.30 -22.43
C GLY A 235 -4.79 -16.66 -21.03
N PHE A 236 -4.33 -17.47 -20.07
CA PHE A 236 -4.32 -17.11 -18.66
C PHE A 236 -2.96 -17.34 -18.00
N GLY A 237 -2.70 -16.53 -16.96
CA GLY A 237 -1.68 -16.79 -15.97
C GLY A 237 -2.25 -17.60 -14.80
N LEU A 238 -1.45 -18.53 -14.29
CA LEU A 238 -1.74 -19.35 -13.12
C LEU A 238 -0.65 -19.08 -12.10
N SER A 239 -0.98 -18.71 -10.88
CA SER A 239 0.03 -18.43 -9.85
C SER A 239 -0.38 -18.96 -8.48
N ARG A 240 0.61 -19.23 -7.63
CA ARG A 240 0.40 -19.55 -6.22
C ARG A 240 -0.12 -18.33 -5.46
N HIS A 241 -0.96 -18.58 -4.45
CA HIS A 241 -1.20 -17.61 -3.39
C HIS A 241 -0.34 -17.96 -2.18
N ASN A 242 0.31 -16.97 -1.58
CA ASN A 242 1.21 -17.11 -0.43
C ASN A 242 2.23 -18.25 -0.57
N ASP A 243 2.83 -18.38 -1.77
CA ASP A 243 3.81 -19.43 -2.07
C ASP A 243 3.35 -20.87 -1.69
N ASN A 244 2.05 -21.16 -1.79
CA ASN A 244 1.48 -22.44 -1.42
C ASN A 244 2.26 -23.60 -2.08
N PRO A 245 2.98 -24.45 -1.33
CA PRO A 245 3.89 -25.45 -1.89
C PRO A 245 3.17 -26.59 -2.59
N ARG A 246 1.85 -26.74 -2.36
CA ARG A 246 1.04 -27.77 -2.98
C ARG A 246 0.63 -27.47 -4.41
N LEU A 247 0.80 -26.24 -4.90
CA LEU A 247 0.67 -25.90 -6.31
C LEU A 247 2.06 -25.84 -6.95
N ASP A 248 2.41 -26.81 -7.77
CA ASP A 248 3.68 -26.88 -8.50
C ASP A 248 3.45 -26.90 -10.01
N PHE A 249 3.56 -25.74 -10.62
CA PHE A 249 3.34 -25.58 -12.06
C PHE A 249 4.44 -26.19 -12.95
N THR A 250 5.54 -26.69 -12.40
CA THR A 250 6.50 -27.47 -13.18
C THR A 250 5.87 -28.77 -13.69
N ARG A 251 4.84 -29.30 -13.00
CA ARG A 251 4.15 -30.54 -13.38
C ARG A 251 3.32 -30.44 -14.65
N ILE A 252 3.00 -29.22 -15.07
CA ILE A 252 2.26 -28.95 -16.32
C ILE A 252 3.12 -28.33 -17.40
N ALA A 253 4.45 -28.22 -17.19
CA ALA A 253 5.35 -27.55 -18.11
C ALA A 253 5.37 -28.18 -19.53
N GLU A 254 5.09 -29.48 -19.63
CA GLU A 254 5.09 -30.23 -20.88
C GLU A 254 3.69 -30.30 -21.56
N CYS A 255 2.67 -29.66 -20.99
CA CYS A 255 1.35 -29.58 -21.63
C CYS A 255 1.42 -28.69 -22.88
N GLU A 256 0.84 -29.12 -24.01
CA GLU A 256 0.92 -28.41 -25.30
C GLU A 256 0.41 -26.97 -25.24
N ASP A 257 -0.59 -26.69 -24.38
CA ASP A 257 -1.21 -25.40 -24.17
C ASP A 257 -0.51 -24.55 -23.09
N VAL A 258 0.56 -25.07 -22.45
CA VAL A 258 1.38 -24.34 -21.49
C VAL A 258 2.66 -23.86 -22.16
N HIS A 259 2.77 -22.57 -22.38
CA HIS A 259 3.91 -21.98 -23.09
C HIS A 259 4.98 -21.39 -22.14
N PHE A 260 4.70 -21.35 -20.83
CA PHE A 260 5.66 -20.97 -19.82
C PHE A 260 5.30 -21.60 -18.47
N ALA A 261 6.28 -22.21 -17.82
CA ALA A 261 6.24 -22.59 -16.41
C ALA A 261 7.57 -22.21 -15.76
N HIS A 262 7.51 -21.46 -14.67
CA HIS A 262 8.72 -21.05 -13.96
C HIS A 262 9.37 -22.26 -13.29
N ALA A 263 10.70 -22.37 -13.37
CA ALA A 263 11.46 -23.52 -12.84
C ALA A 263 11.25 -23.79 -11.34
N ARG A 264 10.84 -22.80 -10.56
CA ARG A 264 10.46 -22.94 -9.14
C ARG A 264 8.98 -23.23 -8.94
N GLY A 265 8.20 -23.44 -9.98
CA GLY A 265 6.81 -23.90 -9.95
C GLY A 265 5.79 -22.91 -9.38
N PHE A 266 6.08 -21.61 -9.17
CA PHE A 266 5.14 -20.68 -8.57
C PHE A 266 4.21 -19.98 -9.57
N VAL A 267 4.51 -20.02 -10.86
CA VAL A 267 3.69 -19.39 -11.91
C VAL A 267 3.82 -20.17 -13.23
N ALA A 268 2.71 -20.26 -13.95
CA ALA A 268 2.68 -20.72 -15.33
C ALA A 268 1.81 -19.79 -16.19
N LYS A 269 1.96 -19.91 -17.53
CA LYS A 269 1.12 -19.25 -18.52
C LYS A 269 0.66 -20.25 -19.54
N THR A 270 -0.62 -20.19 -19.87
CA THR A 270 -1.26 -21.10 -20.81
C THR A 270 -2.02 -20.33 -21.88
N SER A 271 -2.15 -20.92 -23.08
CA SER A 271 -3.06 -20.47 -24.13
C SER A 271 -4.51 -20.94 -23.92
N ALA A 272 -4.75 -21.84 -22.95
CA ALA A 272 -6.08 -22.29 -22.60
C ALA A 272 -6.94 -21.09 -22.15
N SER A 273 -8.17 -21.05 -22.65
CA SER A 273 -9.20 -20.07 -22.28
C SER A 273 -10.48 -20.73 -21.77
N ASP A 274 -10.64 -22.03 -21.99
CA ASP A 274 -11.76 -22.79 -21.48
C ASP A 274 -11.65 -23.03 -19.96
N PRO A 275 -12.67 -22.68 -19.15
CA PRO A 275 -12.65 -22.86 -17.70
C PRO A 275 -12.37 -24.29 -17.24
N GLU A 276 -12.91 -25.30 -17.93
CA GLU A 276 -12.69 -26.70 -17.54
C GLU A 276 -11.24 -27.11 -17.79
N ARG A 277 -10.64 -26.67 -18.89
CA ARG A 277 -9.24 -26.90 -19.16
C ARG A 277 -8.32 -26.22 -18.14
N LEU A 278 -8.63 -25.01 -17.72
CA LEU A 278 -7.91 -24.31 -16.66
C LEU A 278 -7.99 -25.05 -15.32
N LYS A 279 -9.17 -25.61 -14.98
CA LYS A 279 -9.34 -26.45 -13.78
C LYS A 279 -8.53 -27.76 -13.86
N GLU A 280 -8.47 -28.39 -15.03
CA GLU A 280 -7.62 -29.59 -15.26
C GLU A 280 -6.14 -29.29 -15.04
N LEU A 281 -5.63 -28.18 -15.60
CA LEU A 281 -4.22 -27.77 -15.41
C LEU A 281 -3.91 -27.52 -13.92
N LEU A 282 -4.82 -26.88 -13.20
CA LEU A 282 -4.70 -26.64 -11.75
C LEU A 282 -4.68 -27.97 -10.98
N ALA A 283 -5.58 -28.90 -11.33
CA ALA A 283 -5.63 -30.22 -10.69
C ALA A 283 -4.35 -31.04 -10.94
N GLN A 284 -3.78 -30.96 -12.15
CA GLN A 284 -2.50 -31.61 -12.49
C GLN A 284 -1.31 -30.97 -11.75
N ALA A 285 -1.35 -29.65 -11.53
CA ALA A 285 -0.31 -28.92 -10.80
C ALA A 285 -0.36 -29.18 -9.28
N TRP A 286 -1.42 -29.75 -8.76
CA TRP A 286 -1.57 -30.03 -7.33
C TRP A 286 -0.75 -31.24 -6.88
N VAL A 287 -0.04 -31.10 -5.71
CA VAL A 287 0.82 -32.15 -5.13
C VAL A 287 0.16 -32.83 -3.97
#